data_e75b40c438f4b4d5097075ec750df8dc
#
_entry.id   e75b40c438f4b4d5097075ec750df8dc
#
_cell.length_a   1.000
_cell.length_b   1.000
_cell.length_c   1.000
_cell.angle_alpha   90.00
_cell.angle_beta   90.00
_cell.angle_gamma   90.00
#
_symmetry.space_group_name_H-M   'P 1'
#
loop_
_entity.id
_entity.type
_entity.pdbx_description
1 polymer ?
#
loop_
_entity_poly.entity_id
_entity_poly.type
_entity_poly.pdbx_seq_one_letter_code
_entity_poly.pdbx_strand_id
1 'polypeptide(L)'
;MTSAFRNQIQNRNFLSGVAFKFNLTKFPKVDFFSNSARIPELNLELTTQASYLKNIDVPGERLTYGDFTLRFLVDENMENYIAIYNWLKGLGFPETTKQYKDVITDSQGQRDPKEAFCDGTLRILNSNYREVGKVKFNDLFPTSLTSLDFDATATDVQYLTAEATFKYTIYDLSLIHI
;
A
#
# COMPACT_ATOMS: atom_id res chain seq x y z
N MET A 1 -26.02 -39.38 -13.64
CA MET A 1 -25.24 -38.32 -14.34
C MET A 1 -25.32 -37.06 -13.50
N THR A 2 -24.25 -36.70 -12.69
CA THR A 2 -24.29 -35.27 -12.20
C THR A 2 -23.32 -34.91 -11.10
N SER A 3 -22.46 -35.80 -10.61
CA SER A 3 -21.48 -35.37 -9.56
C SER A 3 -20.22 -34.74 -10.15
N ALA A 4 -19.83 -35.08 -11.38
CA ALA A 4 -18.60 -34.54 -12.01
C ALA A 4 -18.73 -33.06 -12.41
N PHE A 5 -19.95 -32.57 -12.71
CA PHE A 5 -20.18 -31.18 -13.09
C PHE A 5 -20.24 -30.21 -11.88
N ARG A 6 -20.49 -30.72 -10.67
CA ARG A 6 -20.54 -29.88 -9.45
C ARG A 6 -19.17 -29.45 -8.95
N ASN A 7 -18.11 -30.14 -9.34
CA ASN A 7 -16.74 -29.85 -8.92
C ASN A 7 -15.92 -29.05 -9.95
N GLN A 8 -16.54 -28.54 -11.01
CA GLN A 8 -15.84 -27.68 -11.94
C GLN A 8 -15.66 -26.29 -11.34
N ILE A 9 -14.46 -25.73 -11.53
CA ILE A 9 -14.16 -24.36 -11.14
C ILE A 9 -15.13 -23.41 -11.84
N GLN A 10 -15.97 -22.74 -11.05
CA GLN A 10 -17.03 -21.86 -11.57
C GLN A 10 -16.47 -20.59 -12.22
N ASN A 11 -15.30 -20.13 -11.77
CA ASN A 11 -14.66 -18.94 -12.33
C ASN A 11 -13.39 -19.36 -13.08
N ARG A 12 -13.39 -19.19 -14.40
CA ARG A 12 -12.26 -19.48 -15.29
C ARG A 12 -11.51 -18.21 -15.73
N ASN A 13 -11.91 -17.05 -15.23
CA ASN A 13 -11.27 -15.79 -15.57
C ASN A 13 -10.12 -15.52 -14.61
N PHE A 14 -8.94 -15.21 -15.17
CA PHE A 14 -7.78 -14.83 -14.39
C PHE A 14 -7.82 -13.34 -14.10
N LEU A 15 -7.40 -12.97 -12.90
CA LEU A 15 -7.26 -11.57 -12.51
C LEU A 15 -6.10 -10.95 -13.28
N SER A 16 -6.35 -9.86 -13.99
CA SER A 16 -5.32 -9.06 -14.65
C SER A 16 -4.75 -8.04 -13.66
N GLY A 17 -3.42 -8.04 -13.50
CA GLY A 17 -2.74 -7.07 -12.63
C GLY A 17 -2.58 -5.66 -13.22
N VAL A 18 -3.21 -5.36 -14.36
CA VAL A 18 -2.99 -4.12 -15.11
C VAL A 18 -3.81 -2.94 -14.58
N ALA A 19 -4.97 -3.21 -13.97
CA ALA A 19 -5.89 -2.16 -13.57
C ALA A 19 -6.07 -2.12 -12.04
N PHE A 20 -5.59 -1.06 -11.43
CA PHE A 20 -5.75 -0.80 -10.00
C PHE A 20 -5.72 0.71 -9.72
N LYS A 21 -6.24 1.13 -8.57
CA LYS A 21 -6.16 2.50 -8.06
C LYS A 21 -5.80 2.49 -6.59
N PHE A 22 -4.97 3.44 -6.19
CA PHE A 22 -4.60 3.63 -4.79
C PHE A 22 -5.06 5.00 -4.32
N ASN A 23 -5.70 5.04 -3.15
CA ASN A 23 -6.19 6.26 -2.52
C ASN A 23 -5.75 6.30 -1.07
N LEU A 24 -5.30 7.47 -0.62
CA LEU A 24 -5.02 7.78 0.79
C LEU A 24 -6.14 8.63 1.36
N THR A 25 -6.64 8.28 2.53
CA THR A 25 -7.73 9.04 3.19
C THR A 25 -7.28 10.45 3.55
N LYS A 26 -6.01 10.62 3.92
CA LYS A 26 -5.43 11.93 4.28
C LYS A 26 -5.32 12.89 3.09
N PHE A 27 -5.17 12.37 1.88
CA PHE A 27 -4.98 13.16 0.66
C PHE A 27 -6.02 12.80 -0.40
N PRO A 28 -7.31 13.07 -0.17
CA PRO A 28 -8.39 12.62 -1.07
C PRO A 28 -8.38 13.31 -2.43
N LYS A 29 -7.72 14.47 -2.53
CA LYS A 29 -7.62 15.25 -3.77
C LYS A 29 -6.38 14.89 -4.60
N VAL A 30 -5.47 14.11 -4.05
CA VAL A 30 -4.24 13.71 -4.72
C VAL A 30 -4.47 12.37 -5.39
N ASP A 31 -4.47 12.36 -6.71
CA ASP A 31 -4.46 11.14 -7.50
C ASP A 31 -3.02 10.62 -7.60
N PHE A 32 -2.81 9.45 -7.02
CA PHE A 32 -1.58 8.71 -7.25
C PHE A 32 -1.74 7.92 -8.56
N PHE A 33 -1.18 8.44 -9.64
CA PHE A 33 -1.09 7.74 -10.92
C PHE A 33 -0.22 6.48 -10.76
N SER A 34 -0.81 5.48 -10.12
CA SER A 34 -0.12 4.27 -9.70
C SER A 34 0.33 3.46 -10.90
N ASN A 35 1.63 3.31 -11.06
CA ASN A 35 2.25 2.52 -12.12
C ASN A 35 2.43 1.06 -11.68
N SER A 36 2.81 0.85 -10.42
CA SER A 36 2.98 -0.47 -9.84
C SER A 36 2.66 -0.44 -8.35
N ALA A 37 1.95 -1.45 -7.88
CA ALA A 37 1.70 -1.68 -6.47
C ALA A 37 1.89 -3.16 -6.17
N ARG A 38 2.49 -3.47 -5.04
CA ARG A 38 2.69 -4.84 -4.59
C ARG A 38 1.93 -5.07 -3.30
N ILE A 39 1.02 -6.04 -3.32
CA ILE A 39 0.38 -6.49 -2.08
C ILE A 39 1.47 -7.14 -1.21
N PRO A 40 1.62 -6.70 0.04
CA PRO A 40 2.67 -7.20 0.91
C PRO A 40 2.52 -8.69 1.21
N GLU A 41 3.64 -9.33 1.42
CA GLU A 41 3.68 -10.73 1.84
C GLU A 41 3.21 -10.88 3.29
N LEU A 42 2.69 -12.06 3.58
CA LEU A 42 2.23 -12.47 4.90
C LEU A 42 2.99 -13.73 5.30
N ASN A 43 3.76 -13.64 6.39
CA ASN A 43 4.56 -14.74 6.87
C ASN A 43 4.10 -15.18 8.27
N LEU A 44 3.82 -16.45 8.43
CA LEU A 44 3.56 -17.06 9.72
C LEU A 44 4.86 -17.61 10.29
N GLU A 45 5.18 -17.24 11.51
CA GLU A 45 6.32 -17.79 12.23
C GLU A 45 6.11 -19.29 12.47
N LEU A 46 7.20 -20.05 12.31
CA LEU A 46 7.20 -21.50 12.56
C LEU A 46 7.92 -21.78 13.86
N THR A 47 7.36 -22.68 14.66
CA THR A 47 7.99 -23.22 15.86
C THR A 47 8.32 -24.69 15.63
N THR A 48 9.52 -25.11 15.99
CA THR A 48 9.93 -26.51 15.86
C THR A 48 9.73 -27.25 17.17
N GLN A 49 8.97 -28.36 17.11
CA GLN A 49 8.86 -29.30 18.20
C GLN A 49 9.92 -30.39 18.02
N ALA A 50 10.80 -30.51 19.00
CA ALA A 50 11.80 -31.55 19.00
C ALA A 50 11.15 -32.95 19.24
N SER A 51 11.46 -33.90 18.36
CA SER A 51 11.08 -35.31 18.49
C SER A 51 12.33 -36.17 18.37
N TYR A 52 12.27 -37.40 18.90
CA TYR A 52 13.42 -38.32 18.97
C TYR A 52 14.06 -38.64 17.60
N LEU A 53 13.25 -38.69 16.54
CA LEU A 53 13.73 -39.04 15.18
C LEU A 53 13.82 -37.86 14.22
N LYS A 54 13.01 -36.84 14.40
CA LYS A 54 12.92 -35.69 13.51
C LYS A 54 12.27 -34.51 14.22
N ASN A 55 12.76 -33.30 13.94
CA ASN A 55 12.05 -32.09 14.32
C ASN A 55 10.77 -31.93 13.49
N ILE A 56 9.69 -31.58 14.15
CA ILE A 56 8.36 -31.39 13.55
C ILE A 56 8.08 -29.90 13.57
N ASP A 57 7.83 -29.32 12.42
CA ASP A 57 7.44 -27.92 12.31
C ASP A 57 5.96 -27.78 12.66
N VAL A 58 5.67 -26.87 13.58
CA VAL A 58 4.31 -26.51 14.00
C VAL A 58 4.07 -25.03 13.72
N PRO A 59 2.84 -24.62 13.38
CA PRO A 59 2.51 -23.21 13.20
C PRO A 59 2.80 -22.42 14.47
N GLY A 60 3.52 -21.31 14.33
CA GLY A 60 3.72 -20.34 15.39
C GLY A 60 2.50 -19.40 15.55
N GLU A 61 2.58 -18.50 16.53
CA GLU A 61 1.47 -17.60 16.88
C GLU A 61 1.62 -16.19 16.30
N ARG A 62 2.75 -15.88 15.66
CA ARG A 62 3.05 -14.53 15.15
C ARG A 62 2.95 -14.48 13.65
N LEU A 63 2.16 -13.50 13.17
CA LEU A 63 2.12 -13.06 11.77
C LEU A 63 3.01 -11.84 11.57
N THR A 64 3.83 -11.86 10.54
CA THR A 64 4.63 -10.71 10.10
C THR A 64 4.17 -10.24 8.73
N TYR A 65 4.07 -8.93 8.58
CA TYR A 65 3.64 -8.26 7.36
C TYR A 65 4.83 -7.60 6.68
N GLY A 66 4.95 -7.77 5.38
CA GLY A 66 5.93 -7.06 4.57
C GLY A 66 5.56 -5.58 4.40
N ASP A 67 6.46 -4.81 3.81
CA ASP A 67 6.23 -3.40 3.54
C ASP A 67 5.35 -3.23 2.30
N PHE A 68 4.50 -2.20 2.30
CA PHE A 68 3.73 -1.83 1.13
C PHE A 68 4.52 -0.82 0.29
N THR A 69 4.79 -1.18 -0.95
CA THR A 69 5.51 -0.34 -1.91
C THR A 69 4.59 0.09 -3.03
N LEU A 70 4.54 1.38 -3.27
CA LEU A 70 3.77 2.02 -4.33
C LEU A 70 4.69 2.80 -5.25
N ARG A 71 4.70 2.45 -6.54
CA ARG A 71 5.35 3.23 -7.58
C ARG A 71 4.30 4.02 -8.36
N PHE A 72 4.52 5.32 -8.52
CA PHE A 72 3.59 6.23 -9.17
C PHE A 72 4.30 7.21 -10.08
N LEU A 73 3.56 7.71 -11.07
CA LEU A 73 4.01 8.80 -11.94
C LEU A 73 3.92 10.11 -11.17
N VAL A 74 4.96 10.91 -11.26
CA VAL A 74 4.96 12.24 -10.65
C VAL A 74 4.13 13.17 -11.51
N ASP A 75 3.19 13.86 -10.88
CA ASP A 75 2.35 14.86 -11.53
C ASP A 75 3.17 16.08 -11.98
N GLU A 76 2.72 16.80 -13.02
CA GLU A 76 3.40 17.98 -13.56
C GLU A 76 3.61 19.07 -12.49
N ASN A 77 2.68 19.22 -11.56
CA ASN A 77 2.77 20.14 -10.42
C ASN A 77 3.50 19.55 -9.21
N MET A 78 3.92 18.28 -9.28
CA MET A 78 4.54 17.51 -8.20
C MET A 78 3.67 17.39 -6.92
N GLU A 79 2.36 17.61 -7.00
CA GLU A 79 1.48 17.65 -5.83
C GLU A 79 1.48 16.29 -5.09
N ASN A 80 1.49 15.17 -5.82
CA ASN A 80 1.52 13.85 -5.25
C ASN A 80 2.85 13.54 -4.54
N TYR A 81 3.97 13.97 -5.12
CA TYR A 81 5.30 13.80 -4.51
C TYR A 81 5.46 14.67 -3.27
N ILE A 82 5.08 15.96 -3.38
CA ILE A 82 5.18 16.94 -2.28
C ILE A 82 4.27 16.52 -1.10
N ALA A 83 3.11 15.96 -1.36
CA ALA A 83 2.22 15.47 -0.31
C ALA A 83 2.90 14.41 0.59
N ILE A 84 3.55 13.41 -0.02
CA ILE A 84 4.27 12.36 0.71
C ILE A 84 5.53 12.95 1.38
N TYR A 85 6.26 13.83 0.68
CA TYR A 85 7.45 14.49 1.22
C TYR A 85 7.13 15.30 2.48
N ASN A 86 6.08 16.13 2.44
CA ASN A 86 5.66 16.93 3.58
C ASN A 86 5.19 16.06 4.75
N TRP A 87 4.54 14.94 4.44
CA TRP A 87 4.14 13.99 5.48
C TRP A 87 5.36 13.35 6.15
N LEU A 88 6.35 12.87 5.38
CA LEU A 88 7.62 12.35 5.91
C LEU A 88 8.38 13.41 6.72
N LYS A 89 8.48 14.64 6.18
CA LYS A 89 9.14 15.77 6.87
C LYS A 89 8.46 16.10 8.19
N GLY A 90 7.12 16.05 8.20
CA GLY A 90 6.35 16.30 9.41
C GLY A 90 6.51 15.22 10.48
N LEU A 91 6.58 13.95 10.07
CA LEU A 91 6.84 12.84 10.99
C LEU A 91 8.26 12.87 11.57
N GLY A 92 9.26 13.21 10.74
CA GLY A 92 10.67 13.28 11.13
C GLY A 92 11.08 14.60 11.81
N PHE A 93 10.26 15.65 11.68
CA PHE A 93 10.48 17.02 12.22
C PHE A 93 11.95 17.49 12.28
N PRO A 94 12.68 17.51 11.15
CA PRO A 94 14.13 17.76 11.13
C PRO A 94 14.53 19.17 11.60
N GLU A 95 13.65 20.15 11.53
CA GLU A 95 13.93 21.54 11.88
C GLU A 95 13.34 21.94 13.23
N THR A 96 12.03 21.72 13.39
CA THR A 96 11.30 22.13 14.60
C THR A 96 10.20 21.15 14.96
N THR A 97 9.92 21.01 16.25
CA THR A 97 8.78 20.23 16.77
C THR A 97 7.42 20.73 16.25
N LYS A 98 7.37 21.95 15.70
CA LYS A 98 6.14 22.51 15.11
C LYS A 98 5.70 21.67 13.90
N GLN A 99 6.62 21.18 13.10
CA GLN A 99 6.32 20.34 11.93
C GLN A 99 5.51 19.09 12.30
N TYR A 100 5.89 18.42 13.39
CA TYR A 100 5.13 17.28 13.89
C TYR A 100 3.74 17.71 14.41
N LYS A 101 3.68 18.83 15.12
CA LYS A 101 2.41 19.36 15.62
C LYS A 101 1.43 19.67 14.49
N ASP A 102 1.93 20.18 13.36
CA ASP A 102 1.11 20.49 12.19
C ASP A 102 0.55 19.21 11.54
N VAL A 103 1.30 18.09 11.56
CA VAL A 103 0.84 16.80 11.02
C VAL A 103 -0.23 16.15 11.89
N ILE A 104 -0.15 16.28 13.23
CA ILE A 104 -1.09 15.68 14.18
C ILE A 104 -2.28 16.60 14.52
N THR A 105 -2.36 17.79 13.93
CA THR A 105 -3.46 18.73 14.14
C THR A 105 -4.55 18.48 13.11
N ASP A 106 -5.76 18.18 13.59
CA ASP A 106 -6.93 17.97 12.74
C ASP A 106 -7.48 19.28 12.16
N SER A 107 -8.51 19.17 11.33
CA SER A 107 -9.20 20.33 10.72
C SER A 107 -9.89 21.25 11.74
N GLN A 108 -10.07 20.80 12.99
CA GLN A 108 -10.67 21.56 14.08
C GLN A 108 -9.62 22.18 15.03
N GLY A 109 -8.33 21.98 14.74
CA GLY A 109 -7.23 22.49 15.54
C GLY A 109 -6.93 21.66 16.79
N GLN A 110 -7.53 20.47 16.94
CA GLN A 110 -7.20 19.53 18.00
C GLN A 110 -6.01 18.67 17.61
N ARG A 111 -5.20 18.31 18.60
CA ARG A 111 -4.02 17.46 18.40
C ARG A 111 -4.37 16.01 18.74
N ASP A 112 -4.35 15.15 17.75
CA ASP A 112 -4.50 13.70 17.92
C ASP A 112 -3.28 12.98 17.29
N PRO A 113 -2.49 12.24 18.06
CA PRO A 113 -1.38 11.44 17.52
C PRO A 113 -1.80 10.47 16.43
N LYS A 114 -3.09 10.09 16.38
CA LYS A 114 -3.63 9.23 15.32
C LYS A 114 -3.63 9.90 13.94
N GLU A 115 -3.67 11.23 13.90
CA GLU A 115 -3.56 11.99 12.65
C GLU A 115 -2.18 11.85 11.97
N ALA A 116 -1.17 11.33 12.67
CA ALA A 116 0.12 10.97 12.09
C ALA A 116 0.00 9.81 11.09
N PHE A 117 -1.02 8.98 11.25
CA PHE A 117 -1.33 7.83 10.42
C PHE A 117 -2.51 8.12 9.49
N CYS A 118 -2.68 7.31 8.47
CA CYS A 118 -3.89 7.36 7.66
C CYS A 118 -4.27 5.97 7.16
N ASP A 119 -5.50 5.84 6.69
CA ASP A 119 -5.94 4.63 5.99
C ASP A 119 -5.64 4.75 4.51
N GLY A 120 -5.15 3.65 3.93
CA GLY A 120 -4.94 3.52 2.49
C GLY A 120 -5.85 2.44 1.90
N THR A 121 -6.33 2.66 0.69
CA THR A 121 -7.14 1.67 -0.01
C THR A 121 -6.59 1.43 -1.42
N LEU A 122 -6.21 0.19 -1.69
CA LEU A 122 -5.85 -0.29 -3.01
C LEU A 122 -7.07 -1.01 -3.61
N ARG A 123 -7.63 -0.45 -4.68
CA ARG A 123 -8.77 -1.03 -5.41
C ARG A 123 -8.25 -1.82 -6.59
N ILE A 124 -8.66 -3.06 -6.69
CA ILE A 124 -8.29 -3.97 -7.77
C ILE A 124 -9.44 -4.02 -8.76
N LEU A 125 -9.15 -3.75 -10.03
CA LEU A 125 -10.12 -3.69 -11.09
C LEU A 125 -9.93 -4.90 -12.02
N ASN A 126 -11.02 -5.35 -12.62
CA ASN A 126 -10.97 -6.37 -13.67
C ASN A 126 -10.66 -5.75 -15.06
N SER A 127 -10.58 -6.58 -16.09
CA SER A 127 -10.39 -6.16 -17.48
C SER A 127 -11.45 -5.19 -18.01
N ASN A 128 -12.60 -5.11 -17.37
CA ASN A 128 -13.69 -4.18 -17.69
C ASN A 128 -13.69 -2.93 -16.79
N TYR A 129 -12.60 -2.68 -16.07
CA TYR A 129 -12.44 -1.56 -15.11
C TYR A 129 -13.49 -1.53 -13.99
N ARG A 130 -14.09 -2.69 -13.67
CA ARG A 130 -14.98 -2.84 -12.52
C ARG A 130 -14.20 -3.33 -11.31
N GLU A 131 -14.51 -2.78 -10.16
CA GLU A 131 -13.90 -3.16 -8.91
C GLU A 131 -14.28 -4.59 -8.52
N VAL A 132 -13.26 -5.45 -8.34
CA VAL A 132 -13.44 -6.87 -7.97
C VAL A 132 -13.09 -7.07 -6.50
N GLY A 133 -12.12 -6.32 -6.03
CA GLY A 133 -11.66 -6.41 -4.66
C GLY A 133 -10.95 -5.16 -4.22
N LYS A 134 -10.85 -5.00 -2.93
CA LYS A 134 -10.08 -3.93 -2.29
C LYS A 134 -9.20 -4.46 -1.19
N VAL A 135 -8.03 -3.85 -1.06
CA VAL A 135 -7.12 -4.04 0.07
C VAL A 135 -7.16 -2.75 0.88
N LYS A 136 -7.60 -2.83 2.12
CA LYS A 136 -7.58 -1.69 3.05
C LYS A 136 -6.40 -1.85 3.99
N PHE A 137 -5.55 -0.84 4.05
CA PHE A 137 -4.44 -0.73 4.98
C PHE A 137 -4.84 0.20 6.12
N ASN A 138 -4.67 -0.25 7.35
CA ASN A 138 -4.98 0.52 8.54
C ASN A 138 -3.69 1.11 9.12
N ASP A 139 -3.76 2.35 9.61
CA ASP A 139 -2.65 3.07 10.25
C ASP A 139 -1.39 3.12 9.38
N LEU A 140 -1.55 3.43 8.10
CA LEU A 140 -0.48 3.51 7.13
C LEU A 140 0.30 4.81 7.31
N PHE A 141 1.63 4.73 7.24
CA PHE A 141 2.53 5.88 7.23
C PHE A 141 3.73 5.63 6.32
N PRO A 142 4.27 6.68 5.68
CA PRO A 142 5.42 6.54 4.80
C PRO A 142 6.71 6.36 5.60
N THR A 143 7.62 5.53 5.08
CA THR A 143 8.95 5.30 5.65
C THR A 143 10.07 5.73 4.72
N SER A 144 9.83 5.67 3.41
CA SER A 144 10.80 6.13 2.42
C SER A 144 10.13 6.69 1.18
N LEU A 145 10.83 7.57 0.50
CA LEU A 145 10.46 8.15 -0.79
C LEU A 145 11.73 8.23 -1.64
N THR A 146 11.68 7.72 -2.88
CA THR A 146 12.83 7.73 -3.77
C THR A 146 13.15 9.11 -4.28
N SER A 147 14.42 9.33 -4.67
CA SER A 147 14.88 10.53 -5.37
C SER A 147 14.22 10.65 -6.75
N LEU A 148 14.19 11.88 -7.25
CA LEU A 148 13.80 12.19 -8.63
C LEU A 148 15.07 12.61 -9.39
N ASP A 149 15.34 11.92 -10.48
CA ASP A 149 16.50 12.21 -11.32
C ASP A 149 16.05 13.04 -12.52
N PHE A 150 16.67 14.21 -12.69
CA PHE A 150 16.43 15.11 -13.80
C PHE A 150 17.63 15.10 -14.74
N ASP A 151 17.41 14.72 -16.01
CA ASP A 151 18.43 14.74 -17.04
C ASP A 151 17.98 15.62 -18.22
N ALA A 152 18.60 16.78 -18.34
CA ALA A 152 18.33 17.73 -19.42
C ALA A 152 18.95 17.32 -20.77
N THR A 153 19.79 16.27 -20.77
CA THR A 153 20.45 15.76 -21.99
C THR A 153 19.66 14.63 -22.65
N ALA A 154 18.62 14.12 -21.99
CA ALA A 154 17.76 13.09 -22.56
C ALA A 154 17.05 13.60 -23.80
N THR A 155 17.13 12.83 -24.90
CA THR A 155 16.50 13.13 -26.17
C THR A 155 15.03 12.72 -26.24
N ASP A 156 14.62 11.79 -25.37
CA ASP A 156 13.26 11.27 -25.31
C ASP A 156 12.52 11.80 -24.09
N VAL A 157 11.22 12.04 -24.23
CA VAL A 157 10.34 12.46 -23.12
C VAL A 157 10.12 11.27 -22.19
N GLN A 158 10.77 11.29 -21.04
CA GLN A 158 10.56 10.30 -19.99
C GLN A 158 9.78 10.92 -18.84
N TYR A 159 8.68 10.26 -18.44
CA TYR A 159 7.92 10.68 -17.28
C TYR A 159 8.64 10.25 -15.99
N LEU A 160 8.73 11.16 -15.04
CA LEU A 160 9.33 10.88 -13.74
C LEU A 160 8.44 9.93 -12.93
N THR A 161 9.08 8.92 -12.38
CA THR A 161 8.42 7.97 -11.47
C THR A 161 9.06 8.05 -10.09
N ALA A 162 8.24 8.01 -9.06
CA ALA A 162 8.68 7.91 -7.68
C ALA A 162 8.15 6.61 -7.06
N GLU A 163 8.86 6.14 -6.07
CA GLU A 163 8.47 4.97 -5.27
C GLU A 163 8.40 5.38 -3.80
N ALA A 164 7.28 5.09 -3.17
CA ALA A 164 7.09 5.31 -1.74
C ALA A 164 6.88 3.97 -1.05
N THR A 165 7.58 3.78 0.07
CA THR A 165 7.41 2.61 0.93
C THR A 165 6.65 3.03 2.17
N PHE A 166 5.67 2.21 2.53
CA PHE A 166 4.79 2.45 3.67
C PHE A 166 4.83 1.29 4.64
N LYS A 167 4.72 1.59 5.92
CA LYS A 167 4.41 0.66 7.00
C LYS A 167 2.95 0.85 7.40
N TYR A 168 2.35 -0.17 7.95
CA TYR A 168 0.96 -0.20 8.39
C TYR A 168 0.78 -1.23 9.51
N THR A 169 -0.30 -1.17 10.23
CA THR A 169 -0.57 -2.10 11.33
C THR A 169 -1.11 -3.44 10.82
N ILE A 170 -2.12 -3.40 9.96
CA ILE A 170 -2.77 -4.58 9.37
C ILE A 170 -3.38 -4.21 8.03
N TYR A 171 -3.53 -5.19 7.14
CA TYR A 171 -4.34 -5.01 5.95
C TYR A 171 -5.46 -6.05 5.87
N ASP A 172 -6.59 -5.63 5.32
CA ASP A 172 -7.76 -6.46 5.09
C ASP A 172 -8.03 -6.60 3.60
N LEU A 173 -8.26 -7.83 3.17
CA LEU A 173 -8.68 -8.17 1.81
C LEU A 173 -10.19 -8.39 1.77
N SER A 174 -10.90 -7.62 0.98
CA SER A 174 -12.33 -7.84 0.77
C SER A 174 -12.66 -7.97 -0.70
N LEU A 175 -13.43 -9.01 -1.04
CA LEU A 175 -14.00 -9.19 -2.36
C LEU A 175 -15.31 -8.42 -2.45
N ILE A 176 -15.54 -7.78 -3.59
CA ILE A 176 -16.83 -7.16 -3.91
C ILE A 176 -17.61 -8.18 -4.71
N HIS A 177 -18.63 -8.76 -4.08
CA HIS A 177 -19.60 -9.58 -4.81
C HIS A 177 -20.46 -8.66 -5.69
N ILE A 178 -20.29 -8.80 -6.97
CA ILE A 178 -21.15 -8.15 -7.98
C ILE A 178 -22.33 -9.05 -8.25
#